data_ec2ad55422e75e66300a78450f7510e7
#
_entry.id   ec2ad55422e75e66300a78450f7510e7
#
_cell.length_a   1.000
_cell.length_b   1.000
_cell.length_c   1.000
_cell.angle_alpha   90.00
_cell.angle_beta   90.00
_cell.angle_gamma   90.00
#
_symmetry.space_group_name_H-M   'P 1'
#
loop_
_entity.id
_entity.type
_entity.pdbx_description
1 polymer ?
#
loop_
_entity_poly.entity_id
_entity_poly.type
_entity_poly.pdbx_seq_one_letter_code
_entity_poly.pdbx_strand_id
1 'polypeptide(L)'
;MTDSSAPILPNATSGQPLSPGSLDAGLDEPLQIRNLEELTVFFESVRPRLEKIVRFRLDSAFQARIDPADVLQESFLQIAKRYKELIETPELHPMVWLRQRVLQTLWDMQRAHGRDKRSVHREDSIPLASSSTTSITMARWLADDMTSPSQRIIKSEQQQQLEQALESMNEIDREILAMRHFEYLTNLQTAQALGISPTAASNRYVRAAIRLAEIMQTPPPQEPL
;
A
#
# COMPACT_ATOMS: atom_id res chain seq x y z
N MET A 1 29.97 -28.14 13.84
CA MET A 1 30.08 -27.37 12.59
C MET A 1 28.67 -27.16 12.10
N THR A 2 28.06 -26.05 12.52
CA THR A 2 26.69 -25.66 12.21
C THR A 2 26.78 -24.42 11.33
N ASP A 3 26.47 -24.64 10.04
CA ASP A 3 26.42 -23.58 9.04
C ASP A 3 25.08 -22.83 9.21
N SER A 4 25.17 -21.60 9.72
CA SER A 4 24.05 -20.72 9.97
C SER A 4 24.06 -19.66 8.87
N SER A 5 23.56 -20.01 7.69
CA SER A 5 23.33 -19.03 6.61
C SER A 5 21.94 -18.42 6.71
N ALA A 6 21.84 -17.29 7.42
CA ALA A 6 20.69 -16.42 7.34
C ALA A 6 20.68 -15.70 5.95
N PRO A 7 19.51 -15.53 5.31
CA PRO A 7 19.43 -14.80 4.04
C PRO A 7 19.69 -13.31 4.29
N ILE A 8 20.72 -12.79 3.61
CA ILE A 8 21.10 -11.38 3.61
C ILE A 8 20.08 -10.60 2.80
N LEU A 9 19.31 -9.74 3.47
CA LEU A 9 18.47 -8.73 2.81
C LEU A 9 19.37 -7.67 2.16
N PRO A 10 19.14 -7.28 0.90
CA PRO A 10 19.93 -6.23 0.26
C PRO A 10 19.71 -4.89 0.94
N ASN A 11 20.80 -4.25 1.32
CA ASN A 11 20.89 -2.94 1.94
C ASN A 11 20.36 -1.85 0.98
N ALA A 12 19.34 -1.13 1.38
CA ALA A 12 18.82 0.02 0.65
C ALA A 12 19.74 1.23 0.85
N THR A 13 20.75 1.38 0.00
CA THR A 13 21.56 2.60 -0.07
C THR A 13 21.80 2.94 -1.54
N SER A 14 21.14 3.95 -1.99
CA SER A 14 21.37 4.90 -3.11
C SER A 14 20.08 5.13 -3.92
N GLY A 15 19.66 6.39 -3.96
CA GLY A 15 18.43 6.87 -4.61
C GLY A 15 18.49 6.85 -6.14
N GLN A 16 18.35 5.67 -6.72
CA GLN A 16 17.96 5.51 -8.13
C GLN A 16 16.53 4.98 -8.17
N PRO A 17 15.67 5.50 -9.05
CA PRO A 17 14.34 4.93 -9.25
C PRO A 17 14.51 3.50 -9.77
N LEU A 18 14.12 2.53 -8.94
CA LEU A 18 14.18 1.11 -9.28
C LEU A 18 13.25 0.84 -10.46
N SER A 19 13.80 0.29 -11.54
CA SER A 19 13.01 -0.19 -12.68
C SER A 19 11.99 -1.24 -12.20
N PRO A 20 10.73 -1.21 -12.68
CA PRO A 20 9.64 -2.06 -12.19
C PRO A 20 9.92 -3.57 -12.21
N GLY A 21 10.82 -4.05 -13.06
CA GLY A 21 11.20 -5.46 -13.15
C GLY A 21 12.25 -5.92 -12.13
N SER A 22 12.94 -4.99 -11.44
CA SER A 22 13.97 -5.33 -10.45
C SER A 22 13.40 -5.54 -9.04
N LEU A 23 12.17 -5.10 -8.79
CA LEU A 23 11.52 -5.17 -7.48
C LEU A 23 10.94 -6.56 -7.16
N ASP A 24 10.73 -7.40 -8.16
CA ASP A 24 10.02 -8.68 -8.01
C ASP A 24 10.94 -9.87 -7.80
N ALA A 25 12.26 -9.73 -8.00
CA ALA A 25 13.21 -10.83 -7.87
C ALA A 25 13.33 -11.30 -6.40
N GLY A 26 12.91 -12.52 -6.13
CA GLY A 26 13.00 -13.19 -4.82
C GLY A 26 11.84 -12.94 -3.86
N LEU A 27 10.89 -12.06 -4.17
CA LEU A 27 9.73 -11.78 -3.32
C LEU A 27 8.47 -12.63 -3.67
N ASP A 28 8.52 -13.34 -4.79
CA ASP A 28 7.44 -14.19 -5.28
C ASP A 28 7.67 -15.68 -4.99
N GLU A 29 8.73 -16.03 -4.23
CA GLU A 29 8.90 -17.41 -3.82
C GLU A 29 7.71 -17.86 -2.97
N PRO A 30 7.21 -19.08 -3.20
CA PRO A 30 6.07 -19.61 -2.45
C PRO A 30 6.47 -19.83 -0.99
N LEU A 31 6.24 -18.79 -0.18
CA LEU A 31 6.44 -18.87 1.27
C LEU A 31 5.26 -19.61 1.87
N GLN A 32 5.50 -20.84 2.36
CA GLN A 32 4.48 -21.63 3.04
C GLN A 32 4.60 -21.43 4.56
N ILE A 33 3.55 -20.88 5.14
CA ILE A 33 3.37 -20.80 6.61
C ILE A 33 2.59 -22.03 7.05
N ARG A 34 3.16 -22.82 7.97
CA ARG A 34 2.59 -24.10 8.42
C ARG A 34 2.02 -24.03 9.84
N ASN A 35 2.46 -23.08 10.63
CA ASN A 35 2.07 -22.95 12.03
C ASN A 35 2.14 -21.48 12.50
N LEU A 36 1.66 -21.23 13.70
CA LEU A 36 1.62 -19.89 14.29
C LEU A 36 3.01 -19.31 14.55
N GLU A 37 4.01 -20.14 14.86
CA GLU A 37 5.38 -19.68 15.10
C GLU A 37 6.01 -19.12 13.83
N GLU A 38 5.91 -19.85 12.71
CA GLU A 38 6.36 -19.38 11.40
C GLU A 38 5.63 -18.09 10.97
N LEU A 39 4.32 -18.01 11.24
CA LEU A 39 3.54 -16.80 10.98
C LEU A 39 4.02 -15.62 11.82
N THR A 40 4.34 -15.84 13.11
CA THR A 40 4.84 -14.80 14.00
C THR A 40 6.19 -14.28 13.51
N VAL A 41 7.12 -15.17 13.16
CA VAL A 41 8.42 -14.79 12.60
C VAL A 41 8.24 -13.99 11.29
N PHE A 42 7.38 -14.45 10.41
CA PHE A 42 7.10 -13.74 9.16
C PHE A 42 6.45 -12.37 9.41
N PHE A 43 5.45 -12.29 10.30
CA PHE A 43 4.79 -11.03 10.65
C PHE A 43 5.80 -10.00 11.17
N GLU A 44 6.69 -10.39 12.08
CA GLU A 44 7.72 -9.49 12.61
C GLU A 44 8.74 -9.07 11.53
N SER A 45 9.08 -9.95 10.60
CA SER A 45 9.98 -9.63 9.48
C SER A 45 9.41 -8.59 8.52
N VAL A 46 8.08 -8.61 8.31
CA VAL A 46 7.37 -7.67 7.43
C VAL A 46 6.68 -6.52 8.17
N ARG A 47 6.78 -6.48 9.50
CA ARG A 47 6.17 -5.46 10.36
C ARG A 47 6.45 -4.03 9.91
N PRO A 48 7.71 -3.62 9.60
CA PRO A 48 7.99 -2.27 9.14
C PRO A 48 7.27 -1.92 7.83
N ARG A 49 7.08 -2.92 6.95
CA ARG A 49 6.33 -2.76 5.71
C ARG A 49 4.82 -2.62 5.97
N LEU A 50 4.27 -3.44 6.85
CA LEU A 50 2.86 -3.35 7.25
C LEU A 50 2.57 -1.99 7.92
N GLU A 51 3.49 -1.48 8.74
CA GLU A 51 3.35 -0.17 9.36
C GLU A 51 3.31 0.95 8.31
N LYS A 52 4.16 0.90 7.28
CA LYS A 52 4.11 1.84 6.15
C LYS A 52 2.76 1.77 5.42
N ILE A 53 2.23 0.57 5.20
CA ILE A 53 0.91 0.38 4.59
C ILE A 53 -0.18 1.03 5.46
N VAL A 54 -0.17 0.80 6.77
CA VAL A 54 -1.13 1.42 7.69
C VAL A 54 -1.02 2.94 7.64
N ARG A 55 0.18 3.51 7.74
CA ARG A 55 0.40 4.96 7.64
C ARG A 55 -0.10 5.54 6.32
N PHE A 56 0.13 4.83 5.23
CA PHE A 56 -0.32 5.22 3.90
C PHE A 56 -1.85 5.19 3.76
N ARG A 57 -2.52 4.21 4.38
CA ARG A 57 -3.97 3.99 4.28
C ARG A 57 -4.78 4.67 5.38
N LEU A 58 -4.13 5.16 6.42
CA LEU A 58 -4.77 5.87 7.52
C LEU A 58 -5.25 7.25 7.06
N ASP A 59 -6.56 7.47 7.13
CA ASP A 59 -7.15 8.76 6.83
C ASP A 59 -6.61 9.85 7.77
N SER A 60 -6.28 11.01 7.20
CA SER A 60 -5.72 12.16 7.92
C SER A 60 -6.60 12.62 9.10
N ALA A 61 -7.91 12.46 9.00
CA ALA A 61 -8.85 12.79 10.08
C ALA A 61 -8.67 11.93 11.34
N PHE A 62 -8.03 10.77 11.23
CA PHE A 62 -7.80 9.84 12.33
C PHE A 62 -6.33 9.76 12.78
N GLN A 63 -5.39 10.39 12.08
CA GLN A 63 -3.94 10.34 12.40
C GLN A 63 -3.59 10.75 13.83
N ALA A 64 -4.37 11.66 14.43
CA ALA A 64 -4.19 12.10 15.82
C ALA A 64 -4.76 11.13 16.86
N ARG A 65 -5.50 10.10 16.44
CA ARG A 65 -6.28 9.20 17.33
C ARG A 65 -5.94 7.73 17.17
N ILE A 66 -5.35 7.34 16.05
CA ILE A 66 -5.01 5.96 15.72
C ILE A 66 -3.50 5.90 15.50
N ASP A 67 -2.82 5.16 16.37
CA ASP A 67 -1.40 4.86 16.17
C ASP A 67 -1.27 3.61 15.27
N PRO A 68 -0.46 3.67 14.21
CA PRO A 68 -0.17 2.50 13.39
C PRO A 68 0.34 1.28 14.18
N ALA A 69 1.07 1.50 15.26
CA ALA A 69 1.55 0.41 16.12
C ALA A 69 0.38 -0.31 16.81
N ASP A 70 -0.63 0.43 17.28
CA ASP A 70 -1.83 -0.15 17.89
C ASP A 70 -2.65 -0.95 16.87
N VAL A 71 -2.74 -0.45 15.62
CA VAL A 71 -3.39 -1.20 14.52
C VAL A 71 -2.69 -2.53 14.30
N LEU A 72 -1.35 -2.53 14.25
CA LEU A 72 -0.58 -3.77 14.04
C LEU A 72 -0.71 -4.73 15.23
N GLN A 73 -0.72 -4.22 16.45
CA GLN A 73 -0.90 -5.05 17.65
C GLN A 73 -2.27 -5.72 17.66
N GLU A 74 -3.34 -4.97 17.43
CA GLU A 74 -4.71 -5.50 17.34
C GLU A 74 -4.85 -6.47 16.16
N SER A 75 -4.25 -6.13 15.01
CA SER A 75 -4.23 -7.03 13.85
C SER A 75 -3.57 -8.35 14.17
N PHE A 76 -2.43 -8.35 14.86
CA PHE A 76 -1.72 -9.57 15.21
C PHE A 76 -2.54 -10.48 16.12
N LEU A 77 -3.26 -9.93 17.09
CA LEU A 77 -4.15 -10.69 17.95
C LEU A 77 -5.27 -11.41 17.16
N GLN A 78 -5.83 -10.74 16.14
CA GLN A 78 -6.85 -11.33 15.28
C GLN A 78 -6.25 -12.35 14.30
N ILE A 79 -5.09 -12.06 13.73
CA ILE A 79 -4.31 -12.91 12.83
C ILE A 79 -3.95 -14.21 13.54
N ALA A 80 -3.47 -14.14 14.79
CA ALA A 80 -3.10 -15.32 15.58
C ALA A 80 -4.29 -16.26 15.88
N LYS A 81 -5.51 -15.72 15.95
CA LYS A 81 -6.74 -16.52 16.10
C LYS A 81 -7.18 -17.19 14.80
N ARG A 82 -6.81 -16.63 13.65
CA ARG A 82 -7.29 -17.01 12.32
C ARG A 82 -6.20 -17.59 11.41
N TYR A 83 -5.02 -17.90 11.93
CA TYR A 83 -3.86 -18.35 11.13
C TYR A 83 -4.15 -19.61 10.29
N LYS A 84 -5.10 -20.45 10.74
CA LYS A 84 -5.51 -21.64 10.01
C LYS A 84 -6.12 -21.30 8.64
N GLU A 85 -6.80 -20.17 8.52
CA GLU A 85 -7.35 -19.70 7.24
C GLU A 85 -6.24 -19.49 6.19
N LEU A 86 -5.07 -19.01 6.61
CA LEU A 86 -3.92 -18.87 5.72
C LEU A 86 -3.38 -20.23 5.28
N ILE A 87 -3.33 -21.21 6.19
CA ILE A 87 -2.85 -22.58 5.86
C ILE A 87 -3.81 -23.27 4.90
N GLU A 88 -5.11 -22.99 4.99
CA GLU A 88 -6.16 -23.54 4.14
C GLU A 88 -6.21 -22.88 2.73
N THR A 89 -5.49 -21.77 2.53
CA THR A 89 -5.41 -21.06 1.24
C THR A 89 -3.95 -20.94 0.75
N PRO A 90 -3.28 -22.07 0.43
CA PRO A 90 -1.84 -22.08 0.12
C PRO A 90 -1.45 -21.31 -1.15
N GLU A 91 -2.41 -21.04 -2.05
CA GLU A 91 -2.22 -20.21 -3.25
C GLU A 91 -2.14 -18.72 -2.95
N LEU A 92 -2.62 -18.27 -1.80
CA LEU A 92 -2.57 -16.87 -1.41
C LEU A 92 -1.25 -16.56 -0.72
N HIS A 93 -0.50 -15.62 -1.29
CA HIS A 93 0.77 -15.21 -0.70
C HIS A 93 0.56 -14.64 0.73
N PRO A 94 1.34 -15.09 1.75
CA PRO A 94 1.15 -14.66 3.14
C PRO A 94 1.14 -13.14 3.33
N MET A 95 1.96 -12.40 2.57
CA MET A 95 1.97 -10.93 2.62
C MET A 95 0.63 -10.32 2.19
N VAL A 96 -0.03 -10.89 1.18
CA VAL A 96 -1.35 -10.42 0.71
C VAL A 96 -2.40 -10.69 1.77
N TRP A 97 -2.38 -11.87 2.39
CA TRP A 97 -3.29 -12.22 3.47
C TRP A 97 -3.10 -11.32 4.70
N LEU A 98 -1.85 -11.10 5.13
CA LEU A 98 -1.54 -10.18 6.25
C LEU A 98 -2.01 -8.76 5.95
N ARG A 99 -1.73 -8.25 4.74
CA ARG A 99 -2.20 -6.94 4.30
C ARG A 99 -3.72 -6.80 4.42
N GLN A 100 -4.47 -7.79 3.94
CA GLN A 100 -5.94 -7.77 4.02
C GLN A 100 -6.42 -7.70 5.47
N ARG A 101 -5.84 -8.48 6.38
CA ARG A 101 -6.20 -8.49 7.80
C ARG A 101 -5.86 -7.18 8.49
N VAL A 102 -4.67 -6.63 8.23
CA VAL A 102 -4.23 -5.35 8.80
C VAL A 102 -5.13 -4.20 8.30
N LEU A 103 -5.45 -4.15 7.01
CA LEU A 103 -6.35 -3.14 6.49
C LEU A 103 -7.77 -3.29 7.03
N GLN A 104 -8.27 -4.51 7.20
CA GLN A 104 -9.57 -4.75 7.84
C GLN A 104 -9.60 -4.18 9.26
N THR A 105 -8.57 -4.45 10.07
CA THR A 105 -8.45 -3.91 11.43
C THR A 105 -8.40 -2.38 11.42
N LEU A 106 -7.61 -1.79 10.51
CA LEU A 106 -7.52 -0.34 10.37
C LEU A 106 -8.90 0.28 10.10
N TRP A 107 -9.66 -0.27 9.16
CA TRP A 107 -11.00 0.24 8.83
C TRP A 107 -12.00 0.04 9.95
N ASP A 108 -11.91 -1.08 10.68
CA ASP A 108 -12.76 -1.30 11.87
C ASP A 108 -12.47 -0.27 12.96
N MET A 109 -11.20 0.04 13.20
CA MET A 109 -10.79 1.09 14.14
C MET A 109 -11.27 2.49 13.69
N GLN A 110 -11.08 2.83 12.39
CA GLN A 110 -11.58 4.10 11.86
C GLN A 110 -13.11 4.20 11.97
N ARG A 111 -13.85 3.12 11.67
CA ARG A 111 -15.31 3.07 11.85
C ARG A 111 -15.73 3.22 13.31
N ALA A 112 -15.01 2.61 14.25
CA ALA A 112 -15.28 2.75 15.67
C ALA A 112 -15.11 4.19 16.13
N HIS A 113 -14.03 4.85 15.74
CA HIS A 113 -13.78 6.26 16.02
C HIS A 113 -14.67 7.24 15.24
N GLY A 114 -15.21 6.83 14.09
CA GLY A 114 -16.12 7.63 13.26
C GLY A 114 -17.58 7.54 13.68
N ARG A 115 -17.99 6.50 14.44
CA ARG A 115 -19.36 6.38 14.96
C ARG A 115 -19.74 7.46 15.96
N ASP A 116 -18.79 8.12 16.58
CA ASP A 116 -19.01 9.32 17.38
C ASP A 116 -19.45 10.55 16.54
N LYS A 117 -19.34 10.47 15.21
CA LYS A 117 -19.86 11.48 14.28
C LYS A 117 -20.55 10.78 13.11
N ARG A 118 -21.88 10.58 13.26
CA ARG A 118 -22.85 10.18 12.23
C ARG A 118 -22.30 10.11 10.78
N SER A 119 -22.18 8.91 10.21
CA SER A 119 -22.76 8.60 8.90
C SER A 119 -22.80 7.09 8.67
N VAL A 120 -24.03 6.64 8.52
CA VAL A 120 -24.44 5.34 7.98
C VAL A 120 -24.10 5.35 6.49
N HIS A 121 -23.29 4.41 6.04
CA HIS A 121 -23.38 3.66 4.77
C HIS A 121 -22.02 3.10 4.38
N ARG A 122 -21.85 1.81 4.49
CA ARG A 122 -21.42 0.85 3.48
C ARG A 122 -21.05 -0.46 4.12
N GLU A 123 -21.93 -1.42 3.90
CA GLU A 123 -21.70 -2.83 4.15
C GLU A 123 -21.04 -3.47 2.90
N ASP A 124 -20.18 -4.47 3.16
CA ASP A 124 -19.82 -5.57 2.26
C ASP A 124 -18.98 -5.31 1.01
N SER A 125 -17.87 -4.62 1.14
CA SER A 125 -16.64 -4.92 0.39
C SER A 125 -15.47 -4.34 1.17
N ILE A 126 -14.27 -4.93 1.04
CA ILE A 126 -13.04 -4.29 1.52
C ILE A 126 -13.09 -2.88 0.93
N PRO A 127 -13.30 -1.82 1.71
CA PRO A 127 -13.39 -0.50 1.12
C PRO A 127 -12.01 -0.22 0.51
N LEU A 128 -11.92 -0.09 -0.81
CA LEU A 128 -10.83 0.67 -1.38
C LEU A 128 -10.84 1.98 -0.58
N ALA A 129 -9.72 2.31 0.07
CA ALA A 129 -9.61 3.54 0.86
C ALA A 129 -10.20 4.68 0.04
N SER A 130 -10.98 5.56 0.67
CA SER A 130 -11.72 6.56 -0.09
C SER A 130 -10.79 7.19 -1.13
N SER A 131 -11.22 7.19 -2.36
CA SER A 131 -10.43 7.52 -3.55
C SER A 131 -9.60 8.80 -3.38
N SER A 132 -10.16 9.83 -2.73
CA SER A 132 -9.50 11.08 -2.41
C SER A 132 -8.35 10.92 -1.38
N THR A 133 -8.54 10.15 -0.31
CA THR A 133 -7.51 9.94 0.71
C THR A 133 -6.26 9.28 0.11
N THR A 134 -6.43 8.29 -0.77
CA THR A 134 -5.31 7.64 -1.46
C THR A 134 -4.56 8.62 -2.35
N SER A 135 -5.25 9.46 -3.13
CA SER A 135 -4.63 10.46 -4.02
C SER A 135 -3.81 11.49 -3.24
N ILE A 136 -4.39 12.06 -2.18
CA ILE A 136 -3.72 13.04 -1.31
C ILE A 136 -2.47 12.43 -0.68
N THR A 137 -2.59 11.21 -0.15
CA THR A 137 -1.46 10.53 0.49
C THR A 137 -0.37 10.20 -0.51
N MET A 138 -0.70 9.71 -1.70
CA MET A 138 0.26 9.43 -2.77
C MET A 138 1.00 10.71 -3.20
N ALA A 139 0.27 11.80 -3.45
CA ALA A 139 0.85 13.07 -3.84
C ALA A 139 1.79 13.62 -2.77
N ARG A 140 1.42 13.52 -1.51
CA ARG A 140 2.24 13.94 -0.37
C ARG A 140 3.53 13.12 -0.27
N TRP A 141 3.45 11.80 -0.35
CA TRP A 141 4.63 10.93 -0.26
C TRP A 141 5.61 11.15 -1.41
N LEU A 142 5.12 11.30 -2.64
CA LEU A 142 5.96 11.61 -3.80
C LEU A 142 6.61 12.99 -3.68
N ALA A 143 5.91 13.95 -3.07
CA ALA A 143 6.48 15.26 -2.80
C ALA A 143 7.54 15.25 -1.69
N ASP A 144 7.43 14.40 -0.68
CA ASP A 144 8.39 14.32 0.43
C ASP A 144 9.73 13.70 0.02
N ASP A 145 9.75 12.83 -1.00
CA ASP A 145 10.98 12.23 -1.55
C ASP A 145 11.86 13.23 -2.31
N MET A 146 11.35 14.43 -2.63
CA MET A 146 12.06 15.50 -3.35
C MET A 146 12.54 16.59 -2.39
N THR A 147 13.58 16.35 -1.61
CA THR A 147 14.05 17.29 -0.56
C THR A 147 14.98 18.39 -1.06
N SER A 148 14.48 19.64 -1.14
CA SER A 148 15.28 20.87 -1.05
C SER A 148 14.44 22.04 -0.52
N PRO A 149 14.95 22.85 0.45
CA PRO A 149 14.18 23.94 1.08
C PRO A 149 13.77 25.09 0.14
N SER A 150 14.53 25.31 -0.93
CA SER A 150 14.29 26.40 -1.90
C SER A 150 13.13 26.11 -2.87
N GLN A 151 12.59 24.90 -2.86
CA GLN A 151 11.56 24.43 -3.84
C GLN A 151 10.16 24.33 -3.24
N ARG A 152 9.90 24.87 -2.05
CA ARG A 152 8.62 24.66 -1.34
C ARG A 152 7.40 25.18 -2.09
N ILE A 153 7.50 26.28 -2.83
CA ILE A 153 6.36 26.82 -3.58
C ILE A 153 6.10 25.97 -4.83
N ILE A 154 7.15 25.68 -5.60
CA ILE A 154 7.06 24.80 -6.77
C ILE A 154 6.56 23.41 -6.37
N LYS A 155 6.99 22.93 -5.19
CA LYS A 155 6.55 21.67 -4.60
C LYS A 155 5.05 21.64 -4.31
N SER A 156 4.45 22.73 -3.82
CA SER A 156 3.01 22.78 -3.52
C SER A 156 2.16 22.71 -4.79
N GLU A 157 2.57 23.38 -5.86
CA GLU A 157 1.88 23.34 -7.15
C GLU A 157 2.00 21.96 -7.80
N GLN A 158 3.20 21.38 -7.82
CA GLN A 158 3.42 20.03 -8.34
C GLN A 158 2.65 18.96 -7.55
N GLN A 159 2.59 19.10 -6.22
CA GLN A 159 1.82 18.21 -5.37
C GLN A 159 0.33 18.30 -5.69
N GLN A 160 -0.20 19.50 -5.84
CA GLN A 160 -1.60 19.73 -6.17
C GLN A 160 -1.94 19.20 -7.58
N GLN A 161 -1.08 19.40 -8.57
CA GLN A 161 -1.23 18.83 -9.91
C GLN A 161 -1.25 17.30 -9.85
N LEU A 162 -0.33 16.69 -9.10
CA LEU A 162 -0.26 15.24 -8.95
C LEU A 162 -1.50 14.69 -8.23
N GLU A 163 -2.01 15.38 -7.20
CA GLU A 163 -3.24 15.01 -6.50
C GLU A 163 -4.44 15.03 -7.46
N GLN A 164 -4.61 16.10 -8.23
CA GLN A 164 -5.65 16.21 -9.25
C GLN A 164 -5.51 15.14 -10.34
N ALA A 165 -4.28 14.88 -10.80
CA ALA A 165 -4.00 13.83 -11.75
C ALA A 165 -4.44 12.45 -11.23
N LEU A 166 -4.07 12.11 -10.00
CA LEU A 166 -4.45 10.85 -9.35
C LEU A 166 -5.97 10.77 -9.12
N GLU A 167 -6.63 11.87 -8.75
CA GLU A 167 -8.08 11.91 -8.58
C GLU A 167 -8.85 11.70 -9.89
N SER A 168 -8.31 12.17 -11.00
CA SER A 168 -8.91 11.98 -12.33
C SER A 168 -8.76 10.55 -12.87
N MET A 169 -7.90 9.73 -12.25
CA MET A 169 -7.66 8.34 -12.66
C MET A 169 -8.77 7.42 -12.18
N ASN A 170 -8.95 6.31 -12.91
CA ASN A 170 -9.79 5.21 -12.43
C ASN A 170 -9.27 4.67 -11.09
N GLU A 171 -10.20 4.30 -10.19
CA GLU A 171 -9.88 3.83 -8.84
C GLU A 171 -8.93 2.62 -8.84
N ILE A 172 -9.15 1.64 -9.72
CA ILE A 172 -8.29 0.44 -9.80
C ILE A 172 -6.90 0.80 -10.31
N ASP A 173 -6.78 1.72 -11.26
CA ASP A 173 -5.50 2.14 -11.80
C ASP A 173 -4.67 2.90 -10.74
N ARG A 174 -5.32 3.74 -9.94
CA ARG A 174 -4.72 4.40 -8.80
C ARG A 174 -4.29 3.41 -7.71
N GLU A 175 -5.14 2.41 -7.43
CA GLU A 175 -4.85 1.37 -6.44
C GLU A 175 -3.65 0.51 -6.86
N ILE A 176 -3.51 0.16 -8.14
CA ILE A 176 -2.34 -0.56 -8.65
C ILE A 176 -1.06 0.25 -8.44
N LEU A 177 -1.08 1.56 -8.74
CA LEU A 177 0.07 2.42 -8.48
C LEU A 177 0.42 2.46 -6.98
N ALA A 178 -0.59 2.60 -6.12
CA ALA A 178 -0.41 2.58 -4.67
C ALA A 178 0.24 1.28 -4.20
N MET A 179 -0.28 0.13 -4.60
CA MET A 179 0.25 -1.18 -4.23
C MET A 179 1.69 -1.38 -4.69
N ARG A 180 2.03 -0.95 -5.91
CA ARG A 180 3.37 -1.16 -6.49
C ARG A 180 4.42 -0.20 -5.92
N HIS A 181 4.09 1.08 -5.72
CA HIS A 181 5.05 2.12 -5.35
C HIS A 181 5.13 2.40 -3.84
N PHE A 182 4.02 2.27 -3.12
CA PHE A 182 3.98 2.62 -1.70
C PHE A 182 3.90 1.39 -0.79
N GLU A 183 3.21 0.35 -1.22
CA GLU A 183 3.11 -0.89 -0.46
C GLU A 183 4.17 -1.92 -0.89
N TYR A 184 4.89 -1.66 -1.99
CA TYR A 184 5.94 -2.51 -2.54
C TYR A 184 5.49 -3.95 -2.82
N LEU A 185 4.22 -4.13 -3.21
CA LEU A 185 3.72 -5.43 -3.63
C LEU A 185 4.32 -5.81 -4.98
N THR A 186 4.67 -7.08 -5.14
CA THR A 186 5.06 -7.61 -6.45
C THR A 186 3.88 -7.63 -7.41
N ASN A 187 4.13 -7.89 -8.69
CA ASN A 187 3.04 -8.02 -9.66
C ASN A 187 2.08 -9.16 -9.31
N LEU A 188 2.63 -10.30 -8.85
CA LEU A 188 1.84 -11.45 -8.41
C LEU A 188 1.00 -11.10 -7.18
N GLN A 189 1.59 -10.50 -6.16
CA GLN A 189 0.90 -10.08 -4.94
C GLN A 189 -0.19 -9.04 -5.25
N THR A 190 0.08 -8.09 -6.16
CA THR A 190 -0.90 -7.10 -6.60
C THR A 190 -2.07 -7.76 -7.32
N ALA A 191 -1.79 -8.71 -8.20
CA ALA A 191 -2.80 -9.49 -8.91
C ALA A 191 -3.71 -10.26 -7.94
N GLN A 192 -3.12 -10.94 -6.95
CA GLN A 192 -3.84 -11.64 -5.90
C GLN A 192 -4.69 -10.70 -5.05
N ALA A 193 -4.13 -9.54 -4.65
CA ALA A 193 -4.85 -8.55 -3.85
C ALA A 193 -6.07 -7.96 -4.56
N LEU A 194 -6.01 -7.87 -5.90
CA LEU A 194 -7.09 -7.35 -6.75
C LEU A 194 -8.01 -8.43 -7.34
N GLY A 195 -7.69 -9.71 -7.14
CA GLY A 195 -8.46 -10.82 -7.73
C GLY A 195 -8.40 -10.86 -9.26
N ILE A 196 -7.29 -10.45 -9.87
CA ILE A 196 -7.07 -10.44 -11.33
C ILE A 196 -5.85 -11.28 -11.71
N SER A 197 -5.69 -11.59 -13.01
CA SER A 197 -4.51 -12.32 -13.46
C SER A 197 -3.23 -11.46 -13.39
N PRO A 198 -2.03 -12.07 -13.20
CA PRO A 198 -0.76 -11.34 -13.20
C PRO A 198 -0.53 -10.53 -14.48
N THR A 199 -0.93 -11.06 -15.64
CA THR A 199 -0.86 -10.34 -16.91
C THR A 199 -1.78 -9.12 -16.94
N ALA A 200 -3.00 -9.24 -16.39
CA ALA A 200 -3.92 -8.12 -16.29
C ALA A 200 -3.37 -7.04 -15.33
N ALA A 201 -2.79 -7.43 -14.21
CA ALA A 201 -2.16 -6.50 -13.27
C ALA A 201 -1.00 -5.73 -13.93
N SER A 202 -0.09 -6.43 -14.62
CA SER A 202 1.03 -5.82 -15.34
C SER A 202 0.55 -4.82 -16.42
N ASN A 203 -0.41 -5.22 -17.25
CA ASN A 203 -0.95 -4.37 -18.30
C ASN A 203 -1.68 -3.13 -17.74
N ARG A 204 -2.40 -3.29 -16.62
CA ARG A 204 -3.04 -2.15 -15.94
C ARG A 204 -2.02 -1.21 -15.34
N TYR A 205 -0.98 -1.75 -14.68
CA TYR A 205 0.09 -0.93 -14.11
C TYR A 205 0.77 -0.06 -15.17
N VAL A 206 1.16 -0.65 -16.31
CA VAL A 206 1.80 0.10 -17.41
C VAL A 206 0.87 1.20 -17.93
N ARG A 207 -0.41 0.89 -18.17
CA ARG A 207 -1.38 1.89 -18.64
C ARG A 207 -1.61 2.99 -17.62
N ALA A 208 -1.71 2.64 -16.34
CA ALA A 208 -1.88 3.60 -15.26
C ALA A 208 -0.68 4.55 -15.15
N ALA A 209 0.54 4.02 -15.26
CA ALA A 209 1.77 4.81 -15.22
C ALA A 209 1.88 5.77 -16.43
N ILE A 210 1.57 5.28 -17.65
CA ILE A 210 1.56 6.11 -18.86
C ILE A 210 0.52 7.22 -18.70
N ARG A 211 -0.70 6.89 -18.30
CA ARG A 211 -1.78 7.87 -18.12
C ARG A 211 -1.42 8.94 -17.09
N LEU A 212 -0.83 8.55 -15.98
CA LEU A 212 -0.36 9.51 -14.97
C LEU A 212 0.70 10.45 -15.55
N ALA A 213 1.67 9.91 -16.31
CA ALA A 213 2.70 10.72 -16.97
C ALA A 213 2.11 11.69 -18.00
N GLU A 214 1.11 11.26 -18.79
CA GLU A 214 0.41 12.13 -19.77
C GLU A 214 -0.32 13.28 -19.07
N ILE A 215 -1.06 13.00 -17.98
CA ILE A 215 -1.77 14.03 -17.23
C ILE A 215 -0.78 15.03 -16.62
N MET A 216 0.34 14.54 -16.06
CA MET A 216 1.37 15.41 -15.46
C MET A 216 2.13 16.27 -16.48
N GLN A 217 2.16 15.87 -17.76
CA GLN A 217 2.77 16.66 -18.84
C GLN A 217 1.83 17.69 -19.45
N THR A 218 0.53 17.55 -19.23
CA THR A 218 -0.48 18.50 -19.75
C THR A 218 -0.51 19.73 -18.82
N PRO A 219 -0.17 20.94 -19.32
CA PRO A 219 -0.27 22.14 -18.48
C PRO A 219 -1.73 22.34 -18.05
N PRO A 220 -1.96 22.87 -16.83
CA PRO A 220 -3.32 23.16 -16.37
C PRO A 220 -4.01 24.10 -17.36
N PRO A 221 -5.33 23.94 -17.59
CA PRO A 221 -6.08 24.86 -18.42
C PRO A 221 -5.89 26.27 -17.87
N GLN A 222 -5.37 27.17 -18.71
CA GLN A 222 -5.26 28.57 -18.34
C GLN A 222 -6.70 29.10 -18.23
N GLU A 223 -7.11 29.53 -17.04
CA GLU A 223 -8.37 30.26 -16.90
C GLU A 223 -8.30 31.51 -17.78
N PRO A 224 -9.29 31.78 -18.62
CA PRO A 224 -9.35 33.02 -19.39
C PRO A 224 -9.50 34.16 -18.40
N LEU A 225 -8.57 35.15 -18.50
CA LEU A 225 -8.60 36.42 -17.79
C LEU A 225 -9.88 37.21 -18.05
#